data_c24ca0ce85bf6fc0b8a3a8aa8717f9e2
#
_entry.id   c24ca0ce85bf6fc0b8a3a8aa8717f9e2
#
_cell.length_a   1.000
_cell.length_b   1.000
_cell.length_c   1.000
_cell.angle_alpha   90.00
_cell.angle_beta   90.00
_cell.angle_gamma   90.00
#
_symmetry.space_group_name_H-M   'P 1'
#
loop_
_entity.id
_entity.type
_entity.pdbx_description
1 polymer ?
#
loop_
_entity_poly.entity_id
_entity_poly.type
_entity_poly.pdbx_seq_one_letter_code
_entity_poly.pdbx_strand_id
1 'polypeptide(L)'
;MSPDPELTVRSLGVRAVDVPMRRPLKTGGGEVATAAMVLIDLLAEEGITGRSYVFCPTPLVLEPIAKLLSNLAPLIEGDPLAPVAIEQKMQKTFRLLGPQGLTAMATAGIDMAAWDALAKACGVPLVRLLGGEPRRIPAYNSCGLGMIGAGRAAEEAQELVAPGFEAIKVRLGYPALEIDVEVVRAVRSSVGEDVVLMSDYNQSLSVVEAGRRAAALEGEGLYWIEEPTRADDYSGHARIRHESRTPIQIGENWWGPHDTAKSVEAGASDYAMADAMKIGGVSGWLRAAALAESAGLPLSSHLFPEISAHLLATSPTSHWLEYVDWATPILEEPLRVEDGYASVPDVPGIGLSWDEEAVRRYSVG
;
A
#
# COMPACT_ATOMS: atom_id res chain seq x y z
N MET A 1 30.41 -24.65 -16.83
CA MET A 1 29.38 -24.10 -15.94
C MET A 1 28.20 -25.03 -16.09
N SER A 2 27.83 -25.78 -15.03
CA SER A 2 26.54 -26.47 -15.03
C SER A 2 25.47 -25.37 -15.15
N PRO A 3 24.37 -25.58 -15.91
CA PRO A 3 23.25 -24.66 -15.86
C PRO A 3 22.83 -24.58 -14.38
N ASP A 4 22.68 -23.35 -13.86
CA ASP A 4 22.06 -23.15 -12.54
C ASP A 4 20.76 -23.98 -12.51
N PRO A 5 20.48 -24.69 -11.41
CA PRO A 5 19.21 -25.42 -11.30
C PRO A 5 18.08 -24.43 -11.55
N GLU A 6 17.23 -24.74 -12.54
CA GLU A 6 16.10 -23.94 -12.88
C GLU A 6 15.14 -23.96 -11.68
N LEU A 7 15.04 -22.84 -10.96
CA LEU A 7 14.18 -22.73 -9.79
C LEU A 7 12.73 -23.01 -10.18
N THR A 8 12.06 -23.92 -9.49
CA THR A 8 10.74 -24.42 -9.86
C THR A 8 9.74 -24.24 -8.73
N VAL A 9 8.56 -23.73 -9.03
CA VAL A 9 7.48 -23.59 -8.06
C VAL A 9 6.97 -24.97 -7.65
N ARG A 10 7.06 -25.30 -6.38
CA ARG A 10 6.58 -26.57 -5.82
C ARG A 10 5.13 -26.49 -5.35
N SER A 11 4.80 -25.45 -4.57
CA SER A 11 3.47 -25.30 -4.00
C SER A 11 3.22 -23.86 -3.51
N LEU A 12 1.96 -23.55 -3.24
CA LEU A 12 1.52 -22.30 -2.66
C LEU A 12 0.78 -22.58 -1.35
N GLY A 13 1.35 -22.18 -0.22
CA GLY A 13 0.71 -22.17 1.10
C GLY A 13 -0.14 -20.91 1.25
N VAL A 14 -1.37 -21.07 1.74
CA VAL A 14 -2.32 -19.97 1.92
C VAL A 14 -2.95 -20.06 3.31
N ARG A 15 -2.87 -18.98 4.08
CA ARG A 15 -3.42 -18.91 5.44
C ARG A 15 -4.18 -17.59 5.64
N ALA A 16 -5.39 -17.67 6.17
CA ALA A 16 -6.19 -16.50 6.49
C ALA A 16 -6.01 -16.12 7.96
N VAL A 17 -5.81 -14.84 8.23
CA VAL A 17 -5.72 -14.28 9.58
C VAL A 17 -6.58 -13.02 9.69
N ASP A 18 -7.14 -12.78 10.88
CA ASP A 18 -7.87 -11.55 11.20
C ASP A 18 -7.28 -10.92 12.46
N VAL A 19 -6.44 -9.91 12.25
CA VAL A 19 -5.63 -9.29 13.31
C VAL A 19 -6.35 -8.06 13.87
N PRO A 20 -6.62 -7.98 15.19
CA PRO A 20 -7.20 -6.78 15.79
C PRO A 20 -6.30 -5.56 15.58
N MET A 21 -6.85 -4.47 15.06
CA MET A 21 -6.13 -3.22 14.92
C MET A 21 -5.99 -2.51 16.28
N ARG A 22 -4.80 -1.99 16.57
CA ARG A 22 -4.57 -1.17 17.77
C ARG A 22 -5.42 0.10 17.76
N ARG A 23 -5.62 0.68 16.57
CA ARG A 23 -6.48 1.85 16.33
C ARG A 23 -7.39 1.54 15.14
N PRO A 24 -8.63 1.07 15.40
CA PRO A 24 -9.62 0.92 14.34
C PRO A 24 -9.83 2.22 13.58
N LEU A 25 -9.92 2.15 12.25
CA LEU A 25 -10.08 3.32 11.39
C LEU A 25 -11.53 3.53 11.00
N LYS A 26 -12.07 4.70 11.35
CA LYS A 26 -13.29 5.22 10.77
C LYS A 26 -12.93 6.27 9.73
N THR A 27 -13.35 6.07 8.50
CA THR A 27 -13.03 6.93 7.34
C THR A 27 -14.29 7.39 6.65
N GLY A 28 -14.18 8.35 5.73
CA GLY A 28 -15.29 8.76 4.86
C GLY A 28 -15.79 7.63 3.95
N GLY A 29 -14.94 6.67 3.62
CA GLY A 29 -15.27 5.49 2.81
C GLY A 29 -15.82 4.29 3.59
N GLY A 30 -15.70 4.28 4.93
CA GLY A 30 -16.16 3.16 5.77
C GLY A 30 -15.32 2.98 7.04
N GLU A 31 -15.54 1.85 7.71
CA GLU A 31 -14.83 1.47 8.93
C GLU A 31 -14.00 0.20 8.73
N VAL A 32 -12.74 0.22 9.18
CA VAL A 32 -11.81 -0.91 9.20
C VAL A 32 -11.44 -1.17 10.65
N ALA A 33 -11.99 -2.23 11.25
CA ALA A 33 -11.80 -2.56 12.66
C ALA A 33 -10.69 -3.58 12.89
N THR A 34 -10.43 -4.45 11.91
CA THR A 34 -9.41 -5.48 11.94
C THR A 34 -8.61 -5.50 10.65
N ALA A 35 -7.37 -5.96 10.72
CA ALA A 35 -6.53 -6.21 9.56
C ALA A 35 -6.70 -7.67 9.12
N ALA A 36 -7.74 -7.92 8.34
CA ALA A 36 -7.96 -9.22 7.72
C ALA A 36 -6.96 -9.42 6.58
N MET A 37 -6.14 -10.48 6.64
CA MET A 37 -5.07 -10.72 5.67
C MET A 37 -5.01 -12.18 5.24
N VAL A 38 -4.61 -12.40 4.00
CA VAL A 38 -4.27 -13.73 3.49
C VAL A 38 -2.75 -13.80 3.30
N LEU A 39 -2.11 -14.63 4.10
CA LEU A 39 -0.67 -14.89 4.04
C LEU A 39 -0.38 -15.91 2.94
N ILE A 40 0.70 -15.68 2.21
CA ILE A 40 1.11 -16.48 1.06
C ILE A 40 2.55 -16.93 1.26
N ASP A 41 2.76 -18.25 1.24
CA ASP A 41 4.06 -18.89 1.24
C ASP A 41 4.23 -19.65 -0.09
N LEU A 42 5.04 -19.10 -1.02
CA LEU A 42 5.38 -19.75 -2.27
C LEU A 42 6.65 -20.56 -2.07
N LEU A 43 6.53 -21.89 -2.12
CA LEU A 43 7.65 -22.82 -1.95
C LEU A 43 8.23 -23.20 -3.31
N ALA A 44 9.56 -23.12 -3.44
CA ALA A 44 10.30 -23.72 -4.54
C ALA A 44 10.81 -25.12 -4.19
N GLU A 45 11.06 -25.97 -5.20
CA GLU A 45 11.59 -27.32 -5.02
C GLU A 45 12.95 -27.34 -4.29
N GLU A 46 13.73 -26.26 -4.44
CA GLU A 46 15.04 -26.06 -3.84
C GLU A 46 14.97 -25.65 -2.35
N GLY A 47 13.76 -25.64 -1.75
CA GLY A 47 13.52 -25.35 -0.34
C GLY A 47 13.47 -23.87 0.00
N ILE A 48 13.43 -22.99 -1.01
CA ILE A 48 13.26 -21.55 -0.83
C ILE A 48 11.78 -21.23 -0.65
N THR A 49 11.47 -20.33 0.28
CA THR A 49 10.10 -19.87 0.51
C THR A 49 10.01 -18.36 0.34
N GLY A 50 9.29 -17.94 -0.71
CA GLY A 50 8.89 -16.55 -0.88
C GLY A 50 7.62 -16.25 -0.11
N ARG A 51 7.54 -15.07 0.51
CA ARG A 51 6.43 -14.65 1.37
C ARG A 51 5.84 -13.34 0.92
N SER A 52 4.52 -13.25 1.03
CA SER A 52 3.77 -12.02 0.87
C SER A 52 2.44 -12.11 1.62
N TYR A 53 1.68 -11.04 1.59
CA TYR A 53 0.30 -11.06 2.07
C TYR A 53 -0.60 -10.17 1.21
N VAL A 54 -1.89 -10.46 1.29
CA VAL A 54 -2.97 -9.65 0.70
C VAL A 54 -3.81 -9.09 1.83
N PHE A 55 -4.02 -7.79 1.85
CA PHE A 55 -4.92 -7.13 2.79
C PHE A 55 -6.37 -7.15 2.26
N CYS A 56 -7.31 -7.50 3.13
CA CYS A 56 -8.74 -7.53 2.84
C CYS A 56 -9.42 -6.34 3.53
N PRO A 57 -9.83 -5.29 2.80
CA PRO A 57 -10.46 -4.10 3.40
C PRO A 57 -11.73 -4.41 4.19
N THR A 58 -12.32 -5.58 3.98
CA THR A 58 -13.43 -6.15 4.73
C THR A 58 -13.21 -7.65 4.93
N PRO A 59 -13.47 -8.20 6.13
CA PRO A 59 -13.38 -9.65 6.38
C PRO A 59 -14.27 -10.50 5.45
N LEU A 60 -15.29 -9.91 4.82
CA LEU A 60 -16.18 -10.61 3.89
C LEU A 60 -15.46 -11.22 2.68
N VAL A 61 -14.31 -10.69 2.29
CA VAL A 61 -13.53 -11.18 1.13
C VAL A 61 -12.34 -12.05 1.53
N LEU A 62 -12.12 -12.26 2.82
CA LEU A 62 -10.97 -13.03 3.33
C LEU A 62 -10.98 -14.48 2.83
N GLU A 63 -12.06 -15.23 3.09
CA GLU A 63 -12.22 -16.60 2.59
C GLU A 63 -12.27 -16.69 1.05
N PRO A 64 -13.03 -15.82 0.34
CA PRO A 64 -13.00 -15.79 -1.13
C PRO A 64 -11.61 -15.62 -1.73
N ILE A 65 -10.76 -14.74 -1.19
CA ILE A 65 -9.38 -14.54 -1.68
C ILE A 65 -8.51 -15.75 -1.34
N ALA A 66 -8.58 -16.27 -0.12
CA ALA A 66 -7.83 -17.46 0.30
C ALA A 66 -8.19 -18.68 -0.59
N LYS A 67 -9.48 -18.87 -0.87
CA LYS A 67 -9.95 -19.93 -1.77
C LYS A 67 -9.49 -19.71 -3.21
N LEU A 68 -9.52 -18.48 -3.70
CA LEU A 68 -9.03 -18.14 -5.04
C LEU A 68 -7.53 -18.45 -5.16
N LEU A 69 -6.70 -18.03 -4.20
CA LEU A 69 -5.27 -18.33 -4.16
C LEU A 69 -5.01 -19.85 -4.17
N SER A 70 -5.75 -20.60 -3.35
CA SER A 70 -5.66 -22.07 -3.33
C SER A 70 -6.04 -22.71 -4.68
N ASN A 71 -7.01 -22.12 -5.40
CA ASN A 71 -7.40 -22.60 -6.72
C ASN A 71 -6.37 -22.22 -7.81
N LEU A 72 -5.55 -21.18 -7.59
CA LEU A 72 -4.49 -20.76 -8.50
C LEU A 72 -3.21 -21.58 -8.34
N ALA A 73 -2.97 -22.16 -7.17
CA ALA A 73 -1.76 -22.95 -6.88
C ALA A 73 -1.46 -24.01 -7.98
N PRO A 74 -2.41 -24.89 -8.37
CA PRO A 74 -2.12 -25.90 -9.41
C PRO A 74 -1.78 -25.32 -10.78
N LEU A 75 -2.08 -24.04 -11.03
CA LEU A 75 -1.75 -23.41 -12.30
C LEU A 75 -0.28 -23.03 -12.43
N ILE A 76 0.40 -22.85 -11.29
CA ILE A 76 1.81 -22.43 -11.25
C ILE A 76 2.74 -23.53 -10.73
N GLU A 77 2.22 -24.59 -10.15
CA GLU A 77 3.01 -25.75 -9.74
C GLU A 77 3.75 -26.36 -10.94
N GLY A 78 5.06 -26.58 -10.79
CA GLY A 78 5.94 -27.05 -11.86
C GLY A 78 6.42 -25.97 -12.84
N ASP A 79 5.94 -24.74 -12.74
CA ASP A 79 6.46 -23.63 -13.56
C ASP A 79 7.84 -23.17 -13.05
N PRO A 80 8.70 -22.65 -13.93
CA PRO A 80 9.90 -21.92 -13.49
C PRO A 80 9.53 -20.76 -12.56
N LEU A 81 10.37 -20.51 -11.52
CA LEU A 81 10.23 -19.35 -10.65
C LEU A 81 10.66 -18.08 -11.40
N ALA A 82 9.83 -17.66 -12.33
CA ALA A 82 10.01 -16.49 -13.17
C ALA A 82 8.83 -15.52 -12.97
N PRO A 83 8.92 -14.54 -12.04
CA PRO A 83 7.77 -13.72 -11.63
C PRO A 83 7.00 -13.10 -12.79
N VAL A 84 7.70 -12.52 -13.78
CA VAL A 84 7.07 -11.91 -14.96
C VAL A 84 6.29 -12.93 -15.79
N ALA A 85 6.82 -14.15 -15.96
CA ALA A 85 6.12 -15.21 -16.70
C ALA A 85 4.89 -15.70 -15.94
N ILE A 86 4.99 -15.83 -14.61
CA ILE A 86 3.88 -16.18 -13.73
C ILE A 86 2.78 -15.11 -13.82
N GLU A 87 3.15 -13.83 -13.73
CA GLU A 87 2.21 -12.71 -13.90
C GLU A 87 1.47 -12.78 -15.25
N GLN A 88 2.21 -12.96 -16.34
CA GLN A 88 1.60 -13.07 -17.68
C GLN A 88 0.64 -14.26 -17.80
N LYS A 89 0.95 -15.38 -17.17
CA LYS A 89 0.08 -16.56 -17.09
C LYS A 89 -1.21 -16.22 -16.34
N MET A 90 -1.13 -15.52 -15.21
CA MET A 90 -2.30 -15.07 -14.44
C MET A 90 -3.16 -14.07 -15.22
N GLN A 91 -2.54 -13.09 -15.88
CA GLN A 91 -3.25 -12.12 -16.73
C GLN A 91 -4.00 -12.82 -17.88
N LYS A 92 -3.39 -13.84 -18.51
CA LYS A 92 -4.05 -14.64 -19.54
C LYS A 92 -5.24 -15.43 -18.98
N THR A 93 -5.08 -16.02 -17.79
CA THR A 93 -6.14 -16.79 -17.11
C THR A 93 -7.36 -15.93 -16.82
N PHE A 94 -7.15 -14.70 -16.36
CA PHE A 94 -8.24 -13.79 -15.99
C PHE A 94 -8.65 -12.79 -17.07
N ARG A 95 -8.21 -12.99 -18.32
CA ARG A 95 -8.46 -12.03 -19.41
C ARG A 95 -9.95 -11.66 -19.58
N LEU A 96 -10.86 -12.62 -19.41
CA LEU A 96 -12.30 -12.38 -19.57
C LEU A 96 -12.96 -11.77 -18.33
N LEU A 97 -12.35 -11.88 -17.16
CA LEU A 97 -12.83 -11.27 -15.91
C LEU A 97 -12.33 -9.84 -15.74
N GLY A 98 -11.20 -9.53 -16.34
CA GLY A 98 -10.49 -8.26 -16.15
C GLY A 98 -9.49 -8.28 -15.00
N PRO A 99 -8.53 -7.33 -15.01
CA PRO A 99 -7.43 -7.26 -14.05
C PRO A 99 -7.80 -6.42 -12.81
N GLN A 100 -8.97 -6.59 -12.25
CA GLN A 100 -9.47 -5.77 -11.15
C GLN A 100 -10.05 -6.64 -10.02
N GLY A 101 -10.19 -6.05 -8.82
CA GLY A 101 -10.82 -6.69 -7.67
C GLY A 101 -10.05 -7.91 -7.17
N LEU A 102 -10.77 -8.93 -6.70
CA LEU A 102 -10.19 -10.08 -6.02
C LEU A 102 -9.16 -10.85 -6.87
N THR A 103 -9.36 -10.91 -8.20
CA THR A 103 -8.41 -11.58 -9.10
C THR A 103 -7.09 -10.85 -9.17
N ALA A 104 -7.11 -9.52 -9.26
CA ALA A 104 -5.90 -8.69 -9.24
C ALA A 104 -5.18 -8.79 -7.90
N MET A 105 -5.92 -8.72 -6.78
CA MET A 105 -5.35 -8.83 -5.43
C MET A 105 -4.64 -10.18 -5.24
N ALA A 106 -5.29 -11.29 -5.62
CA ALA A 106 -4.71 -12.63 -5.50
C ALA A 106 -3.46 -12.81 -6.39
N THR A 107 -3.51 -12.32 -7.63
CA THR A 107 -2.36 -12.43 -8.55
C THR A 107 -1.19 -11.55 -8.12
N ALA A 108 -1.45 -10.37 -7.57
CA ALA A 108 -0.42 -9.51 -7.00
C ALA A 108 0.26 -10.15 -5.77
N GLY A 109 -0.50 -10.84 -4.92
CA GLY A 109 0.05 -11.61 -3.81
C GLY A 109 1.02 -12.70 -4.29
N ILE A 110 0.67 -13.44 -5.34
CA ILE A 110 1.56 -14.44 -5.95
C ILE A 110 2.81 -13.77 -6.56
N ASP A 111 2.65 -12.65 -7.25
CA ASP A 111 3.76 -11.89 -7.84
C ASP A 111 4.76 -11.44 -6.77
N MET A 112 4.28 -10.83 -5.69
CA MET A 112 5.12 -10.39 -4.57
C MET A 112 5.89 -11.57 -3.94
N ALA A 113 5.22 -12.72 -3.70
CA ALA A 113 5.85 -13.90 -3.15
C ALA A 113 6.89 -14.51 -4.12
N ALA A 114 6.64 -14.49 -5.43
CA ALA A 114 7.56 -14.98 -6.43
C ALA A 114 8.83 -14.12 -6.53
N TRP A 115 8.69 -12.79 -6.45
CA TRP A 115 9.84 -11.88 -6.41
C TRP A 115 10.64 -12.03 -5.11
N ASP A 116 9.99 -12.23 -3.97
CA ASP A 116 10.66 -12.51 -2.70
C ASP A 116 11.46 -13.82 -2.76
N ALA A 117 10.85 -14.89 -3.32
CA ALA A 117 11.54 -16.16 -3.51
C ALA A 117 12.75 -16.03 -4.42
N LEU A 118 12.63 -15.31 -5.53
CA LEU A 118 13.73 -15.10 -6.48
C LEU A 118 14.87 -14.30 -5.83
N ALA A 119 14.56 -13.25 -5.07
CA ALA A 119 15.56 -12.45 -4.35
C ALA A 119 16.29 -13.30 -3.30
N LYS A 120 15.56 -14.15 -2.55
CA LYS A 120 16.14 -15.11 -1.59
C LYS A 120 17.05 -16.14 -2.28
N ALA A 121 16.63 -16.65 -3.44
CA ALA A 121 17.44 -17.58 -4.23
C ALA A 121 18.77 -16.95 -4.70
N CYS A 122 18.72 -15.67 -5.06
CA CYS A 122 19.93 -14.90 -5.43
C CYS A 122 20.75 -14.48 -4.20
N GLY A 123 20.26 -14.68 -2.97
CA GLY A 123 20.96 -14.29 -1.74
C GLY A 123 21.03 -12.78 -1.53
N VAL A 124 20.14 -11.99 -2.12
CA VAL A 124 20.15 -10.52 -2.06
C VAL A 124 18.81 -9.95 -1.62
N PRO A 125 18.76 -8.75 -1.02
CA PRO A 125 17.51 -8.02 -0.79
C PRO A 125 16.79 -7.72 -2.11
N LEU A 126 15.45 -7.66 -2.08
CA LEU A 126 14.67 -7.35 -3.28
C LEU A 126 15.12 -6.04 -3.95
N VAL A 127 15.40 -5.01 -3.19
CA VAL A 127 15.90 -3.72 -3.71
C VAL A 127 17.14 -3.89 -4.59
N ARG A 128 18.10 -4.76 -4.21
CA ARG A 128 19.32 -5.02 -5.00
C ARG A 128 19.02 -5.84 -6.24
N LEU A 129 18.12 -6.83 -6.13
CA LEU A 129 17.68 -7.60 -7.29
C LEU A 129 17.06 -6.69 -8.36
N LEU A 130 16.33 -5.66 -7.94
CA LEU A 130 15.72 -4.66 -8.81
C LEU A 130 16.68 -3.56 -9.29
N GLY A 131 17.96 -3.64 -8.93
CA GLY A 131 19.00 -2.70 -9.37
C GLY A 131 19.17 -1.46 -8.51
N GLY A 132 18.52 -1.40 -7.34
CA GLY A 132 18.67 -0.32 -6.36
C GLY A 132 19.59 -0.67 -5.21
N GLU A 133 19.66 0.22 -4.22
CA GLU A 133 20.43 0.06 -2.98
C GLU A 133 19.53 0.27 -1.76
N PRO A 134 19.73 -0.49 -0.65
CA PRO A 134 19.07 -0.21 0.60
C PRO A 134 19.35 1.22 1.06
N ARG A 135 18.28 1.95 1.39
CA ARG A 135 18.38 3.33 1.86
C ARG A 135 17.25 3.67 2.82
N ARG A 136 17.34 4.81 3.48
CA ARG A 136 16.24 5.37 4.28
C ARG A 136 15.23 6.03 3.35
N ILE A 137 13.93 5.79 3.60
CA ILE A 137 12.80 6.35 2.86
C ILE A 137 11.99 7.21 3.85
N PRO A 138 11.66 8.48 3.54
CA PRO A 138 10.80 9.28 4.40
C PRO A 138 9.45 8.58 4.58
N ALA A 139 8.99 8.49 5.84
CA ALA A 139 7.77 7.77 6.18
C ALA A 139 6.81 8.65 6.97
N TYR A 140 5.52 8.53 6.68
CA TYR A 140 4.47 9.15 7.48
C TYR A 140 3.66 8.10 8.25
N ASN A 141 3.22 8.46 9.46
CA ASN A 141 2.42 7.57 10.30
C ASN A 141 0.95 7.65 9.91
N SER A 142 0.40 6.52 9.47
CA SER A 142 -0.99 6.36 9.05
C SER A 142 -1.79 5.40 9.95
N CYS A 143 -1.26 5.08 11.15
CA CYS A 143 -1.83 4.08 12.07
C CYS A 143 -3.06 4.55 12.84
N GLY A 144 -3.62 5.72 12.54
CA GLY A 144 -4.74 6.28 13.31
C GLY A 144 -5.34 7.50 12.63
N LEU A 145 -5.80 8.48 13.44
CA LEU A 145 -6.43 9.71 13.00
C LEU A 145 -7.63 9.45 12.05
N GLY A 146 -8.44 8.46 12.40
CA GLY A 146 -9.75 8.27 11.79
C GLY A 146 -10.70 9.44 12.11
N MET A 147 -11.95 9.35 11.68
CA MET A 147 -12.97 10.35 11.99
C MET A 147 -13.47 10.24 13.45
N ILE A 148 -12.64 10.67 14.39
CA ILE A 148 -12.80 10.53 15.86
C ILE A 148 -13.08 11.87 16.58
N GLY A 149 -13.27 12.95 15.82
CA GLY A 149 -13.51 14.30 16.33
C GLY A 149 -12.24 15.04 16.75
N ALA A 150 -12.30 16.37 16.80
CA ALA A 150 -11.14 17.24 16.93
C ALA A 150 -10.31 17.00 18.21
N GLY A 151 -10.96 16.85 19.36
CA GLY A 151 -10.26 16.66 20.65
C GLY A 151 -9.46 15.36 20.67
N ARG A 152 -10.09 14.23 20.30
CA ARG A 152 -9.40 12.93 20.27
C ARG A 152 -8.34 12.87 19.17
N ALA A 153 -8.59 13.50 18.01
CA ALA A 153 -7.62 13.57 16.92
C ALA A 153 -6.35 14.33 17.34
N ALA A 154 -6.49 15.43 18.10
CA ALA A 154 -5.35 16.19 18.64
C ALA A 154 -4.49 15.37 19.62
N GLU A 155 -5.12 14.60 20.50
CA GLU A 155 -4.42 13.70 21.43
C GLU A 155 -3.70 12.57 20.67
N GLU A 156 -4.40 11.91 19.74
CA GLU A 156 -3.85 10.79 18.98
C GLU A 156 -2.72 11.23 18.04
N ALA A 157 -2.78 12.45 17.50
CA ALA A 157 -1.71 13.02 16.70
C ALA A 157 -0.39 13.11 17.49
N GLN A 158 -0.42 13.53 18.75
CA GLN A 158 0.75 13.52 19.62
C GLN A 158 1.30 12.11 19.87
N GLU A 159 0.40 11.12 20.07
CA GLU A 159 0.81 9.72 20.21
C GLU A 159 1.51 9.19 18.95
N LEU A 160 1.07 9.63 17.75
CA LEU A 160 1.59 9.16 16.47
C LEU A 160 2.94 9.77 16.10
N VAL A 161 3.23 11.00 16.55
CA VAL A 161 4.55 11.62 16.31
C VAL A 161 5.57 11.23 17.37
N ALA A 162 5.14 10.82 18.58
CA ALA A 162 6.01 10.49 19.70
C ALA A 162 7.12 9.45 19.38
N PRO A 163 6.90 8.43 18.51
CA PRO A 163 7.97 7.52 18.10
C PRO A 163 9.01 8.11 17.14
N GLY A 164 8.96 9.41 16.85
CA GLY A 164 9.91 10.09 15.98
C GLY A 164 9.43 10.26 14.54
N PHE A 165 8.11 10.16 14.28
CA PHE A 165 7.56 10.52 12.96
C PHE A 165 7.46 12.04 12.80
N GLU A 166 7.89 12.51 11.64
CA GLU A 166 7.82 13.92 11.24
C GLU A 166 6.62 14.22 10.33
N ALA A 167 5.83 13.21 9.99
CA ALA A 167 4.67 13.32 9.12
C ALA A 167 3.53 12.37 9.58
N ILE A 168 2.28 12.86 9.49
CA ILE A 168 1.07 12.12 9.84
C ILE A 168 -0.06 12.39 8.84
N LYS A 169 -1.02 11.46 8.73
CA LYS A 169 -2.21 11.60 7.85
C LYS A 169 -3.51 11.54 8.67
N VAL A 170 -4.36 12.57 8.51
CA VAL A 170 -5.69 12.67 9.14
C VAL A 170 -6.78 12.32 8.13
N ARG A 171 -7.81 11.55 8.56
CA ARG A 171 -8.98 11.25 7.75
C ARG A 171 -10.05 12.29 7.96
N LEU A 172 -10.57 12.80 6.84
CA LEU A 172 -11.61 13.83 6.75
C LEU A 172 -12.85 13.28 6.04
N GLY A 173 -13.87 14.13 5.87
CA GLY A 173 -15.14 13.76 5.25
C GLY A 173 -16.28 13.73 6.26
N TYR A 174 -16.18 14.52 7.33
CA TYR A 174 -17.28 14.72 8.28
C TYR A 174 -18.51 15.30 7.58
N PRO A 175 -19.72 15.10 8.15
CA PRO A 175 -20.96 15.61 7.53
C PRO A 175 -20.93 17.11 7.26
N ALA A 176 -20.30 17.89 8.12
CA ALA A 176 -20.15 19.36 7.97
C ALA A 176 -18.69 19.70 7.69
N LEU A 177 -18.46 20.59 6.72
CA LEU A 177 -17.16 21.14 6.36
C LEU A 177 -16.41 21.76 7.57
N GLU A 178 -17.17 22.46 8.41
CA GLU A 178 -16.61 23.15 9.57
C GLU A 178 -15.93 22.20 10.54
N ILE A 179 -16.39 20.94 10.59
CA ILE A 179 -15.79 19.90 11.44
C ILE A 179 -14.44 19.45 10.83
N ASP A 180 -14.32 19.31 9.50
CA ASP A 180 -13.03 19.00 8.87
C ASP A 180 -11.99 20.08 9.20
N VAL A 181 -12.37 21.37 9.10
CA VAL A 181 -11.49 22.51 9.42
C VAL A 181 -11.11 22.48 10.90
N GLU A 182 -12.07 22.23 11.79
CA GLU A 182 -11.83 22.13 13.26
C GLU A 182 -10.83 21.01 13.57
N VAL A 183 -10.99 19.83 12.95
CA VAL A 183 -10.11 18.68 13.15
C VAL A 183 -8.69 19.00 12.67
N VAL A 184 -8.52 19.56 11.47
CA VAL A 184 -7.21 19.93 10.93
C VAL A 184 -6.50 20.93 11.84
N ARG A 185 -7.22 21.98 12.30
CA ARG A 185 -6.67 22.99 13.21
C ARG A 185 -6.28 22.40 14.57
N ALA A 186 -7.12 21.53 15.11
CA ALA A 186 -6.84 20.88 16.40
C ALA A 186 -5.59 19.98 16.31
N VAL A 187 -5.47 19.18 15.24
CA VAL A 187 -4.28 18.34 14.99
C VAL A 187 -3.04 19.24 14.80
N ARG A 188 -3.11 20.26 13.93
CA ARG A 188 -2.00 21.19 13.68
C ARG A 188 -1.54 21.87 14.97
N SER A 189 -2.48 22.37 15.78
CA SER A 189 -2.16 23.01 17.06
C SER A 189 -1.48 22.05 18.05
N SER A 190 -1.79 20.75 18.00
CA SER A 190 -1.23 19.76 18.92
C SER A 190 0.18 19.30 18.54
N VAL A 191 0.51 19.23 17.24
CA VAL A 191 1.81 18.73 16.77
C VAL A 191 2.78 19.83 16.33
N GLY A 192 2.32 21.07 16.18
CA GLY A 192 3.14 22.21 15.74
C GLY A 192 3.30 22.31 14.22
N GLU A 193 4.01 23.35 13.76
CA GLU A 193 4.16 23.67 12.33
C GLU A 193 5.21 22.79 11.61
N ASP A 194 6.14 22.18 12.35
CA ASP A 194 7.24 21.41 11.79
C ASP A 194 6.80 20.01 11.30
N VAL A 195 5.67 19.51 11.84
CA VAL A 195 5.12 18.21 11.45
C VAL A 195 4.37 18.34 10.12
N VAL A 196 4.73 17.52 9.14
CA VAL A 196 4.01 17.43 7.86
C VAL A 196 2.63 16.81 8.10
N LEU A 197 1.57 17.55 7.78
CA LEU A 197 0.19 17.09 7.94
C LEU A 197 -0.43 16.82 6.58
N MET A 198 -0.85 15.58 6.36
CA MET A 198 -1.53 15.09 5.17
C MET A 198 -3.00 14.83 5.48
N SER A 199 -3.88 14.90 4.47
CA SER A 199 -5.29 14.56 4.66
C SER A 199 -5.79 13.55 3.64
N ASP A 200 -6.82 12.77 4.03
CA ASP A 200 -7.40 11.73 3.19
C ASP A 200 -8.93 11.73 3.35
N TYR A 201 -9.64 11.81 2.24
CA TYR A 201 -11.09 11.78 2.16
C TYR A 201 -11.66 10.40 1.84
N ASN A 202 -10.82 9.44 1.48
CA ASN A 202 -11.23 8.07 1.13
C ASN A 202 -12.43 8.04 0.17
N GLN A 203 -12.41 8.84 -0.90
CA GLN A 203 -13.41 8.88 -1.97
C GLN A 203 -14.80 9.38 -1.57
N SER A 204 -14.95 10.02 -0.41
CA SER A 204 -16.28 10.29 0.19
C SER A 204 -17.03 11.47 -0.41
N LEU A 205 -16.39 12.33 -1.19
CA LEU A 205 -17.01 13.58 -1.66
C LEU A 205 -17.43 13.52 -3.14
N SER A 206 -18.40 14.34 -3.49
CA SER A 206 -18.61 14.72 -4.88
C SER A 206 -17.53 15.71 -5.34
N VAL A 207 -17.29 15.80 -6.65
CA VAL A 207 -16.30 16.74 -7.22
C VAL A 207 -16.54 18.18 -6.76
N VAL A 208 -17.80 18.62 -6.73
CA VAL A 208 -18.20 19.98 -6.30
C VAL A 208 -17.88 20.20 -4.81
N GLU A 209 -18.24 19.22 -3.95
CA GLU A 209 -17.98 19.34 -2.51
C GLU A 209 -16.47 19.23 -2.21
N ALA A 210 -15.74 18.42 -2.96
CA ALA A 210 -14.29 18.31 -2.84
C ALA A 210 -13.60 19.65 -3.15
N GLY A 211 -13.97 20.34 -4.25
CA GLY A 211 -13.46 21.67 -4.54
C GLY A 211 -13.80 22.70 -3.46
N ARG A 212 -15.03 22.67 -2.92
CA ARG A 212 -15.43 23.55 -1.81
C ARG A 212 -14.62 23.31 -0.55
N ARG A 213 -14.35 22.04 -0.17
CA ARG A 213 -13.57 21.68 1.02
C ARG A 213 -12.09 21.97 0.82
N ALA A 214 -11.54 21.70 -0.35
CA ALA A 214 -10.17 22.06 -0.68
C ALA A 214 -9.94 23.57 -0.50
N ALA A 215 -10.86 24.42 -1.03
CA ALA A 215 -10.78 25.86 -0.86
C ALA A 215 -10.89 26.32 0.62
N ALA A 216 -11.71 25.65 1.43
CA ALA A 216 -11.85 25.98 2.86
C ALA A 216 -10.63 25.55 3.69
N LEU A 217 -9.88 24.56 3.24
CA LEU A 217 -8.64 24.09 3.87
C LEU A 217 -7.38 24.79 3.34
N GLU A 218 -7.52 25.68 2.35
CA GLU A 218 -6.41 26.54 1.92
C GLU A 218 -5.88 27.36 3.09
N GLY A 219 -4.58 27.32 3.29
CA GLY A 219 -3.93 28.03 4.40
C GLY A 219 -3.84 27.27 5.73
N GLU A 220 -4.43 26.07 5.83
CA GLU A 220 -4.30 25.20 7.02
C GLU A 220 -3.00 24.36 6.97
N GLY A 221 -2.14 24.54 5.95
CA GLY A 221 -0.82 23.90 5.86
C GLY A 221 -0.87 22.40 5.57
N LEU A 222 -1.91 21.92 4.88
CA LEU A 222 -1.94 20.53 4.43
C LEU A 222 -0.93 20.29 3.32
N TYR A 223 -0.17 19.21 3.42
CA TYR A 223 0.82 18.80 2.42
C TYR A 223 0.16 18.26 1.16
N TRP A 224 -0.90 17.45 1.33
CA TRP A 224 -1.80 17.03 0.25
C TRP A 224 -3.22 16.76 0.74
N ILE A 225 -4.13 16.71 -0.22
CA ILE A 225 -5.48 16.15 -0.07
C ILE A 225 -5.52 14.86 -0.90
N GLU A 226 -5.78 13.71 -0.23
CA GLU A 226 -5.80 12.39 -0.84
C GLU A 226 -7.23 11.96 -1.15
N GLU A 227 -7.41 11.35 -2.34
CA GLU A 227 -8.66 10.77 -2.84
C GLU A 227 -9.94 11.56 -2.47
N PRO A 228 -10.04 12.87 -2.80
CA PRO A 228 -11.20 13.66 -2.40
C PRO A 228 -12.52 13.18 -3.01
N THR A 229 -12.49 12.56 -4.20
CA THR A 229 -13.67 11.99 -4.88
C THR A 229 -13.40 10.54 -5.31
N ARG A 230 -14.33 9.92 -6.03
CA ARG A 230 -14.23 8.52 -6.47
C ARG A 230 -12.92 8.24 -7.20
N ALA A 231 -12.24 7.17 -6.85
CA ALA A 231 -10.92 6.82 -7.39
C ALA A 231 -10.89 6.63 -8.92
N ASP A 232 -12.04 6.24 -9.51
CA ASP A 232 -12.20 6.01 -10.96
C ASP A 232 -12.62 7.28 -11.74
N ASP A 233 -12.86 8.42 -11.05
CA ASP A 233 -13.19 9.69 -11.68
C ASP A 233 -11.95 10.56 -11.89
N TYR A 234 -11.09 10.17 -12.84
CA TYR A 234 -9.87 10.91 -13.15
C TYR A 234 -10.15 12.34 -13.65
N SER A 235 -11.24 12.54 -14.38
CA SER A 235 -11.63 13.89 -14.84
C SER A 235 -12.09 14.77 -13.69
N GLY A 236 -12.80 14.20 -12.73
CA GLY A 236 -13.19 14.89 -11.49
C GLY A 236 -11.98 15.29 -10.65
N HIS A 237 -11.02 14.38 -10.49
CA HIS A 237 -9.76 14.69 -9.80
C HIS A 237 -8.96 15.78 -10.52
N ALA A 238 -8.85 15.72 -11.85
CA ALA A 238 -8.19 16.75 -12.63
C ALA A 238 -8.82 18.14 -12.45
N ARG A 239 -10.15 18.19 -12.37
CA ARG A 239 -10.88 19.43 -12.08
C ARG A 239 -10.59 19.94 -10.66
N ILE A 240 -10.66 19.07 -9.63
CA ILE A 240 -10.36 19.44 -8.24
C ILE A 240 -8.91 19.96 -8.15
N ARG A 241 -7.95 19.24 -8.75
CA ARG A 241 -6.54 19.63 -8.80
C ARG A 241 -6.35 21.01 -9.41
N HIS A 242 -7.05 21.33 -10.51
CA HIS A 242 -6.95 22.63 -11.18
C HIS A 242 -7.48 23.78 -10.30
N GLU A 243 -8.50 23.52 -9.48
CA GLU A 243 -9.16 24.49 -8.62
C GLU A 243 -8.49 24.60 -7.22
N SER A 244 -7.71 23.59 -6.79
CA SER A 244 -7.06 23.53 -5.47
C SER A 244 -5.65 24.11 -5.49
N ARG A 245 -5.28 24.83 -4.42
CA ARG A 245 -3.88 25.22 -4.16
C ARG A 245 -3.12 24.14 -3.38
N THR A 246 -3.83 23.35 -2.60
CA THR A 246 -3.23 22.19 -1.91
C THR A 246 -3.07 21.06 -2.92
N PRO A 247 -1.88 20.44 -3.03
CA PRO A 247 -1.64 19.32 -3.95
C PRO A 247 -2.62 18.18 -3.75
N ILE A 248 -3.01 17.52 -4.85
CA ILE A 248 -3.89 16.36 -4.84
C ILE A 248 -3.05 15.09 -5.00
N GLN A 249 -3.26 14.10 -4.13
CA GLN A 249 -2.67 12.78 -4.22
C GLN A 249 -3.74 11.73 -4.51
N ILE A 250 -3.48 10.84 -5.47
CA ILE A 250 -4.35 9.68 -5.76
C ILE A 250 -3.51 8.49 -6.21
N GLY A 251 -4.11 7.32 -6.20
CA GLY A 251 -3.53 6.14 -6.84
C GLY A 251 -3.56 4.87 -6.02
N GLU A 252 -3.88 4.91 -4.75
CA GLU A 252 -4.02 3.70 -3.92
C GLU A 252 -5.06 2.71 -4.48
N ASN A 253 -5.97 3.20 -5.31
CA ASN A 253 -7.03 2.42 -5.95
C ASN A 253 -6.82 2.20 -7.46
N TRP A 254 -5.61 2.43 -7.99
CA TRP A 254 -5.28 2.08 -9.37
C TRP A 254 -5.15 0.57 -9.55
N TRP A 255 -5.92 0.02 -10.45
CA TRP A 255 -5.86 -1.39 -10.82
C TRP A 255 -4.86 -1.61 -11.97
N GLY A 256 -3.59 -1.70 -11.57
CA GLY A 256 -2.48 -1.91 -12.48
C GLY A 256 -2.01 -0.67 -13.25
N PRO A 257 -0.95 -0.80 -14.08
CA PRO A 257 -0.32 0.31 -14.78
C PRO A 257 -1.22 1.05 -15.77
N HIS A 258 -2.28 0.39 -16.27
CA HIS A 258 -3.22 1.03 -17.19
C HIS A 258 -4.03 2.14 -16.51
N ASP A 259 -4.40 1.98 -15.24
CA ASP A 259 -5.08 3.03 -14.48
C ASP A 259 -4.11 4.18 -14.15
N THR A 260 -2.85 3.87 -13.86
CA THR A 260 -1.80 4.88 -13.73
C THR A 260 -1.70 5.72 -15.02
N ALA A 261 -1.65 5.07 -16.19
CA ALA A 261 -1.57 5.77 -17.47
C ALA A 261 -2.78 6.68 -17.73
N LYS A 262 -4.00 6.21 -17.45
CA LYS A 262 -5.24 7.02 -17.58
C LYS A 262 -5.23 8.23 -16.64
N SER A 263 -4.78 8.04 -15.39
CA SER A 263 -4.66 9.10 -14.40
C SER A 263 -3.66 10.18 -14.84
N VAL A 264 -2.49 9.74 -15.34
CA VAL A 264 -1.46 10.64 -15.89
C VAL A 264 -2.00 11.40 -17.10
N GLU A 265 -2.65 10.72 -18.05
CA GLU A 265 -3.25 11.34 -19.25
C GLU A 265 -4.29 12.40 -18.89
N ALA A 266 -5.11 12.14 -17.88
CA ALA A 266 -6.10 13.09 -17.39
C ALA A 266 -5.52 14.25 -16.59
N GLY A 267 -4.25 14.19 -16.18
CA GLY A 267 -3.65 15.16 -15.27
C GLY A 267 -4.33 15.17 -13.90
N ALA A 268 -4.71 13.99 -13.39
CA ALA A 268 -5.61 13.84 -12.26
C ALA A 268 -4.99 14.21 -10.90
N SER A 269 -3.65 14.22 -10.76
CA SER A 269 -3.00 14.49 -9.48
C SER A 269 -1.66 15.23 -9.62
N ASP A 270 -1.19 15.76 -8.51
CA ASP A 270 0.15 16.33 -8.34
C ASP A 270 1.14 15.27 -7.84
N TYR A 271 0.65 14.32 -7.05
CA TYR A 271 1.40 13.19 -6.51
C TYR A 271 0.71 11.87 -6.86
N ALA A 272 1.51 10.85 -7.12
CA ALA A 272 1.07 9.48 -7.33
C ALA A 272 1.24 8.67 -6.03
N MET A 273 0.33 7.72 -5.80
CA MET A 273 0.43 6.75 -4.71
C MET A 273 0.09 5.37 -5.24
N ALA A 274 1.00 4.41 -5.11
CA ALA A 274 0.74 3.05 -5.54
C ALA A 274 0.53 2.12 -4.34
N ASP A 275 -0.49 1.27 -4.42
CA ASP A 275 -0.68 0.14 -3.52
C ASP A 275 -0.07 -1.11 -4.16
N ALA A 276 0.89 -1.75 -3.48
CA ALA A 276 1.61 -2.89 -4.04
C ALA A 276 0.68 -4.04 -4.48
N MET A 277 -0.42 -4.26 -3.79
CA MET A 277 -1.41 -5.28 -4.13
C MET A 277 -2.28 -4.87 -5.33
N LYS A 278 -2.84 -3.66 -5.33
CA LYS A 278 -3.75 -3.21 -6.40
C LYS A 278 -3.02 -2.90 -7.70
N ILE A 279 -1.80 -2.39 -7.61
CA ILE A 279 -0.99 -2.07 -8.81
C ILE A 279 -0.47 -3.30 -9.55
N GLY A 280 -0.61 -4.51 -8.96
CA GLY A 280 -0.19 -5.77 -9.58
C GLY A 280 1.18 -6.28 -9.12
N GLY A 281 1.47 -6.15 -7.83
CA GLY A 281 2.71 -6.63 -7.22
C GLY A 281 3.92 -5.81 -7.60
N VAL A 282 5.10 -6.42 -7.47
CA VAL A 282 6.38 -5.83 -7.87
C VAL A 282 6.40 -5.54 -9.37
N SER A 283 5.93 -6.50 -10.19
CA SER A 283 5.90 -6.37 -11.65
C SER A 283 5.03 -5.20 -12.12
N GLY A 284 3.87 -5.00 -11.49
CA GLY A 284 2.97 -3.87 -11.76
C GLY A 284 3.57 -2.53 -11.27
N TRP A 285 4.17 -2.54 -10.08
CA TRP A 285 4.82 -1.36 -9.50
C TRP A 285 5.91 -0.80 -10.40
N LEU A 286 6.82 -1.64 -10.88
CA LEU A 286 7.92 -1.19 -11.76
C LEU A 286 7.40 -0.45 -13.00
N ARG A 287 6.30 -0.93 -13.58
CA ARG A 287 5.66 -0.26 -14.73
C ARG A 287 4.98 1.03 -14.35
N ALA A 288 4.30 1.08 -13.21
CA ALA A 288 3.66 2.30 -12.70
C ALA A 288 4.71 3.36 -12.31
N ALA A 289 5.82 2.96 -11.69
CA ALA A 289 6.93 3.85 -11.34
C ALA A 289 7.56 4.48 -12.59
N ALA A 290 7.73 3.73 -13.68
CA ALA A 290 8.23 4.27 -14.94
C ALA A 290 7.25 5.27 -15.59
N LEU A 291 5.94 5.06 -15.44
CA LEU A 291 4.91 6.02 -15.88
C LEU A 291 4.93 7.28 -15.03
N ALA A 292 5.05 7.16 -13.71
CA ALA A 292 5.18 8.29 -12.80
C ALA A 292 6.43 9.11 -13.10
N GLU A 293 7.57 8.44 -13.32
CA GLU A 293 8.83 9.08 -13.73
C GLU A 293 8.66 9.89 -15.02
N SER A 294 8.11 9.27 -16.06
CA SER A 294 7.91 9.94 -17.36
C SER A 294 6.97 11.15 -17.29
N ALA A 295 6.07 11.16 -16.30
CA ALA A 295 5.16 12.27 -16.03
C ALA A 295 5.70 13.27 -14.99
N GLY A 296 6.88 13.04 -14.41
CA GLY A 296 7.46 13.85 -13.35
C GLY A 296 6.66 13.86 -12.04
N LEU A 297 5.87 12.78 -11.78
CA LEU A 297 5.06 12.66 -10.58
C LEU A 297 5.87 12.00 -9.44
N PRO A 298 6.01 12.66 -8.28
CA PRO A 298 6.50 12.00 -7.06
C PRO A 298 5.60 10.82 -6.70
N LEU A 299 6.21 9.64 -6.41
CA LEU A 299 5.51 8.38 -6.15
C LEU A 299 5.64 7.98 -4.68
N SER A 300 4.53 7.94 -3.98
CA SER A 300 4.38 7.40 -2.62
C SER A 300 3.83 5.97 -2.63
N SER A 301 3.92 5.29 -1.48
CA SER A 301 3.26 4.00 -1.28
C SER A 301 1.96 4.12 -0.50
N HIS A 302 1.06 3.15 -0.73
CA HIS A 302 -0.08 2.85 0.12
C HIS A 302 0.09 1.45 0.72
N LEU A 303 -0.09 1.31 2.04
CA LEU A 303 0.03 0.06 2.78
C LEU A 303 1.32 -0.74 2.49
N PHE A 304 1.37 -2.00 2.94
CA PHE A 304 2.47 -2.95 2.68
C PHE A 304 3.87 -2.37 2.92
N PRO A 305 4.14 -1.76 4.10
CA PRO A 305 5.36 -0.99 4.32
C PRO A 305 6.64 -1.84 4.07
N GLU A 306 6.62 -3.13 4.35
CA GLU A 306 7.76 -4.04 4.23
C GLU A 306 8.25 -4.12 2.77
N ILE A 307 7.34 -4.40 1.83
CA ILE A 307 7.70 -4.48 0.41
C ILE A 307 7.81 -3.10 -0.23
N SER A 308 6.94 -2.16 0.18
CA SER A 308 6.92 -0.79 -0.35
C SER A 308 8.24 -0.06 -0.12
N ALA A 309 8.95 -0.33 0.97
CA ALA A 309 10.27 0.23 1.23
C ALA A 309 11.28 -0.15 0.13
N HIS A 310 11.32 -1.42 -0.30
CA HIS A 310 12.17 -1.87 -1.41
C HIS A 310 11.77 -1.22 -2.74
N LEU A 311 10.46 -1.15 -3.00
CA LEU A 311 9.92 -0.62 -4.24
C LEU A 311 10.17 0.89 -4.38
N LEU A 312 9.97 1.64 -3.31
CA LEU A 312 10.29 3.06 -3.27
C LEU A 312 11.78 3.32 -3.40
N ALA A 313 12.64 2.46 -2.82
CA ALA A 313 14.09 2.60 -2.95
C ALA A 313 14.58 2.47 -4.39
N THR A 314 13.84 1.76 -5.25
CA THR A 314 14.13 1.59 -6.68
C THR A 314 13.35 2.55 -7.58
N SER A 315 12.36 3.27 -7.04
CA SER A 315 11.54 4.21 -7.82
C SER A 315 12.29 5.53 -8.05
N PRO A 316 12.43 5.99 -9.30
CA PRO A 316 13.18 7.22 -9.62
C PRO A 316 12.59 8.48 -8.96
N THR A 317 11.26 8.55 -8.86
CA THR A 317 10.52 9.66 -8.24
C THR A 317 10.03 9.34 -6.83
N SER A 318 10.75 8.46 -6.10
CA SER A 318 10.40 8.05 -4.72
C SER A 318 10.06 9.25 -3.83
N HIS A 319 8.94 9.14 -3.12
CA HIS A 319 8.42 10.21 -2.28
C HIS A 319 8.22 9.72 -0.84
N TRP A 320 7.00 9.43 -0.38
CA TRP A 320 6.72 8.99 0.98
C TRP A 320 6.35 7.52 1.07
N LEU A 321 6.81 6.87 2.12
CA LEU A 321 6.29 5.57 2.54
C LEU A 321 5.12 5.76 3.51
N GLU A 322 3.98 5.17 3.24
CA GLU A 322 2.91 5.03 4.22
C GLU A 322 3.25 3.96 5.24
N TYR A 323 3.39 4.34 6.49
CA TYR A 323 3.60 3.40 7.58
C TYR A 323 2.29 3.05 8.25
N VAL A 324 1.98 1.76 8.29
CA VAL A 324 0.89 1.15 9.06
C VAL A 324 1.43 -0.05 9.83
N ASP A 325 0.93 -0.27 11.05
CA ASP A 325 1.36 -1.35 11.97
C ASP A 325 0.46 -2.60 11.91
N TRP A 326 -0.35 -2.74 10.86
CA TRP A 326 -1.43 -3.73 10.81
C TRP A 326 -0.94 -5.17 10.71
N ALA A 327 0.16 -5.42 10.00
CA ALA A 327 0.80 -6.72 9.92
C ALA A 327 1.80 -6.96 11.07
N THR A 328 2.23 -5.90 11.78
CA THR A 328 3.23 -5.98 12.87
C THR A 328 2.97 -7.10 13.88
N PRO A 329 1.72 -7.37 14.33
CA PRO A 329 1.49 -8.42 15.33
C PRO A 329 1.76 -9.85 14.86
N ILE A 330 1.94 -10.08 13.55
CA ILE A 330 2.19 -11.40 12.96
C ILE A 330 3.57 -11.51 12.30
N LEU A 331 4.42 -10.49 12.46
CA LEU A 331 5.80 -10.46 11.93
C LEU A 331 6.82 -10.67 13.04
N GLU A 332 7.86 -11.47 12.77
CA GLU A 332 9.01 -11.60 13.67
C GLU A 332 9.83 -10.31 13.75
N GLU A 333 10.06 -9.68 12.61
CA GLU A 333 10.82 -8.42 12.48
C GLU A 333 10.02 -7.41 11.65
N PRO A 334 9.17 -6.56 12.29
CA PRO A 334 8.47 -5.50 11.59
C PRO A 334 9.43 -4.44 11.04
N LEU A 335 9.00 -3.75 9.97
CA LEU A 335 9.75 -2.63 9.40
C LEU A 335 9.97 -1.54 10.46
N ARG A 336 11.22 -1.08 10.59
CA ARG A 336 11.60 -0.03 11.55
C ARG A 336 11.51 1.35 10.91
N VAL A 337 10.93 2.29 11.67
CA VAL A 337 10.94 3.71 11.35
C VAL A 337 11.65 4.45 12.48
N GLU A 338 12.68 5.20 12.15
CA GLU A 338 13.49 5.99 13.08
C GLU A 338 13.69 7.39 12.48
N ASP A 339 13.51 8.43 13.29
CA ASP A 339 13.64 9.83 12.87
C ASP A 339 12.89 10.15 11.57
N GLY A 340 11.64 9.72 11.46
CA GLY A 340 10.80 9.94 10.28
C GLY A 340 11.13 9.12 9.04
N TYR A 341 12.04 8.14 9.14
CA TYR A 341 12.50 7.35 7.99
C TYR A 341 12.34 5.85 8.22
N ALA A 342 11.81 5.15 7.24
CA ALA A 342 11.82 3.70 7.15
C ALA A 342 13.17 3.22 6.59
N SER A 343 13.75 2.20 7.22
CA SER A 343 14.99 1.57 6.75
C SER A 343 14.65 0.35 5.91
N VAL A 344 15.08 0.34 4.63
CA VAL A 344 14.91 -0.82 3.75
C VAL A 344 15.71 -2.01 4.31
N PRO A 345 15.09 -3.19 4.55
CA PRO A 345 15.80 -4.37 5.06
C PRO A 345 16.94 -4.81 4.13
N ASP A 346 18.16 -4.99 4.69
CA ASP A 346 19.32 -5.49 3.93
C ASP A 346 19.54 -6.99 4.18
N VAL A 347 18.47 -7.76 3.99
CA VAL A 347 18.45 -9.23 4.10
C VAL A 347 17.87 -9.83 2.81
N PRO A 348 18.18 -11.10 2.47
CA PRO A 348 17.63 -11.73 1.26
C PRO A 348 16.10 -11.70 1.21
N GLY A 349 15.53 -11.31 0.07
CA GLY A 349 14.08 -11.15 -0.13
C GLY A 349 13.60 -9.77 0.30
N ILE A 350 12.35 -9.71 0.77
CA ILE A 350 11.68 -8.51 1.30
C ILE A 350 11.77 -8.39 2.84
N GLY A 351 12.39 -9.38 3.49
CA GLY A 351 12.54 -9.40 4.95
C GLY A 351 11.31 -9.88 5.72
N LEU A 352 10.30 -10.48 5.07
CA LEU A 352 9.14 -11.02 5.75
C LEU A 352 9.41 -12.37 6.42
N SER A 353 9.12 -12.45 7.72
CA SER A 353 9.09 -13.68 8.52
C SER A 353 7.86 -13.67 9.43
N TRP A 354 7.14 -14.79 9.45
CA TRP A 354 5.92 -14.90 10.26
C TRP A 354 6.25 -15.31 11.69
N ASP A 355 5.69 -14.60 12.68
CA ASP A 355 5.52 -15.15 14.02
C ASP A 355 4.44 -16.23 13.97
N GLU A 356 4.88 -17.48 13.88
CA GLU A 356 3.99 -18.63 13.71
C GLU A 356 3.05 -18.85 14.92
N GLU A 357 3.41 -18.39 16.12
CA GLU A 357 2.52 -18.41 17.27
C GLU A 357 1.40 -17.37 17.11
N ALA A 358 1.74 -16.17 16.73
CA ALA A 358 0.77 -15.10 16.47
C ALA A 358 -0.12 -15.45 15.27
N VAL A 359 0.44 -16.00 14.19
CA VAL A 359 -0.34 -16.47 13.03
C VAL A 359 -1.38 -17.51 13.46
N ARG A 360 -1.00 -18.50 14.27
CA ARG A 360 -1.97 -19.49 14.80
C ARG A 360 -3.04 -18.83 15.68
N ARG A 361 -2.67 -17.83 16.47
CA ARG A 361 -3.60 -17.10 17.36
C ARG A 361 -4.68 -16.36 16.59
N TYR A 362 -4.32 -15.75 15.46
CA TYR A 362 -5.23 -14.93 14.64
C TYR A 362 -5.78 -15.66 13.42
N SER A 363 -5.48 -16.95 13.25
CA SER A 363 -6.01 -17.76 12.14
C SER A 363 -7.53 -17.83 12.15
N VAL A 364 -8.11 -17.72 10.95
CA VAL A 364 -9.55 -17.81 10.68
C VAL A 364 -9.78 -18.98 9.73
N GLY A 365 -10.63 -19.94 10.14
CA GLY A 365 -10.99 -21.14 9.34
C GLY A 365 -10.40 -22.43 9.83
#